data_baa92295664b5026fad8ce0fb7fe3e5b
#
_entry.id   baa92295664b5026fad8ce0fb7fe3e5b
#
_cell.length_a   1.000
_cell.length_b   1.000
_cell.length_c   1.000
_cell.angle_alpha   90.00
_cell.angle_beta   90.00
_cell.angle_gamma   90.00
#
_symmetry.space_group_name_H-M   'P 1'
#
loop_
_entity.id
_entity.type
_entity.pdbx_description
1 polymer ?
#
loop_
_entity_poly.entity_id
_entity_poly.type
_entity_poly.pdbx_seq_one_letter_code
_entity_poly.pdbx_strand_id
1 'polypeptide(L)'
;MSDRLPVFLIDLDSVLVEPIGYRMAIQSTLAYFTERMGLCELYPGEEVIASLEAINMTSEWDITPILLASMFEALLEQNMSLDLPGDLLTACEIVRRASVNAPALDFSLLPKNLGGNFKPGMEYASLAFELNHFGAANPPFPLLVEHPLLNALLLNTRSLDGALTTRVFQHFTLGSKRYEQLTGLPRLFDSDSYLEKHDQLLLSSAARDLLLEHWKSRKLGAAIY
;
A
#
# COMPACT_ATOMS: atom_id res chain seq x y z
N MET A 1 33.69 36.18 -3.66
CA MET A 1 33.00 35.33 -2.69
C MET A 1 31.79 34.80 -3.41
N SER A 2 31.71 33.49 -3.61
CA SER A 2 30.52 32.93 -4.25
C SER A 2 29.35 32.99 -3.24
N ASP A 3 28.29 33.74 -3.56
CA ASP A 3 27.07 33.74 -2.80
C ASP A 3 26.44 32.33 -2.88
N ARG A 4 26.79 31.49 -1.91
CA ARG A 4 26.12 30.19 -1.76
C ARG A 4 24.76 30.45 -1.15
N LEU A 5 23.70 30.22 -1.93
CA LEU A 5 22.34 30.24 -1.40
C LEU A 5 22.15 29.02 -0.47
N PRO A 6 21.58 29.20 0.72
CA PRO A 6 21.18 28.08 1.55
C PRO A 6 20.09 27.26 0.85
N VAL A 7 20.20 25.95 0.88
CA VAL A 7 19.20 25.02 0.36
C VAL A 7 18.58 24.32 1.56
N PHE A 8 17.25 24.35 1.63
CA PHE A 8 16.47 23.60 2.62
C PHE A 8 15.83 22.42 1.92
N LEU A 9 16.09 21.23 2.44
CA LEU A 9 15.38 20.01 2.09
C LEU A 9 14.36 19.77 3.20
N ILE A 10 13.08 19.75 2.84
CA ILE A 10 11.99 19.57 3.79
C ILE A 10 11.20 18.35 3.32
N ASP A 11 11.08 17.38 4.20
CA ASP A 11 10.18 16.25 4.00
C ASP A 11 8.73 16.76 4.01
N LEU A 12 7.88 16.17 3.19
CA LEU A 12 6.49 16.57 3.08
C LEU A 12 5.65 15.87 4.15
N ASP A 13 5.76 14.54 4.21
CA ASP A 13 4.92 13.71 5.06
C ASP A 13 5.36 13.82 6.53
N SER A 14 4.39 13.99 7.42
CA SER A 14 4.58 14.16 8.87
C SER A 14 5.39 15.41 9.30
N VAL A 15 5.83 16.22 8.34
CA VAL A 15 6.54 17.50 8.58
C VAL A 15 5.69 18.67 8.12
N LEU A 16 5.24 18.67 6.90
CA LEU A 16 4.37 19.72 6.35
C LEU A 16 2.90 19.29 6.26
N VAL A 17 2.67 17.98 6.09
CA VAL A 17 1.35 17.38 5.94
C VAL A 17 1.22 16.20 6.90
N GLU A 18 0.09 16.08 7.57
CA GLU A 18 -0.29 14.87 8.27
C GLU A 18 -0.95 13.90 7.26
N PRO A 19 -0.30 12.77 6.90
CA PRO A 19 -0.70 11.93 5.78
C PRO A 19 -1.81 10.93 6.15
N ILE A 20 -2.97 11.43 6.59
CA ILE A 20 -4.12 10.62 6.98
C ILE A 20 -4.69 9.89 5.76
N GLY A 21 -4.72 10.57 4.61
CA GLY A 21 -5.31 10.07 3.38
C GLY A 21 -4.68 8.77 2.88
N TYR A 22 -3.37 8.59 3.03
CA TYR A 22 -2.68 7.35 2.66
C TYR A 22 -3.16 6.16 3.50
N ARG A 23 -3.25 6.31 4.82
CA ARG A 23 -3.74 5.24 5.70
C ARG A 23 -5.18 4.87 5.39
N MET A 24 -6.04 5.86 5.16
CA MET A 24 -7.42 5.63 4.74
C MET A 24 -7.50 4.95 3.37
N ALA A 25 -6.60 5.29 2.45
CA ALA A 25 -6.54 4.65 1.14
C ALA A 25 -6.13 3.17 1.23
N ILE A 26 -5.17 2.81 2.11
CA ILE A 26 -4.85 1.40 2.41
C ILE A 26 -6.11 0.68 2.89
N GLN A 27 -6.80 1.25 3.87
CA GLN A 27 -8.01 0.68 4.45
C GLN A 27 -9.07 0.43 3.39
N SER A 28 -9.38 1.45 2.60
CA SER A 28 -10.39 1.33 1.55
C SER A 28 -9.98 0.38 0.43
N THR A 29 -8.69 0.25 0.16
CA THR A 29 -8.19 -0.72 -0.81
C THR A 29 -8.39 -2.15 -0.32
N LEU A 30 -8.09 -2.42 0.94
CA LEU A 30 -8.34 -3.72 1.54
C LEU A 30 -9.85 -4.03 1.57
N ALA A 31 -10.67 -3.07 1.98
CA ALA A 31 -12.13 -3.18 1.97
C ALA A 31 -12.67 -3.48 0.56
N TYR A 32 -12.14 -2.83 -0.46
CA TYR A 32 -12.53 -3.07 -1.86
C TYR A 32 -12.42 -4.55 -2.27
N PHE A 33 -11.38 -5.24 -1.81
CA PHE A 33 -11.17 -6.66 -2.10
C PHE A 33 -11.95 -7.57 -1.13
N THR A 34 -11.96 -7.29 0.16
CA THR A 34 -12.66 -8.12 1.15
C THR A 34 -14.17 -8.10 0.98
N GLU A 35 -14.77 -6.98 0.57
CA GLU A 35 -16.17 -6.90 0.17
C GLU A 35 -16.49 -7.80 -1.02
N ARG A 36 -15.60 -7.86 -2.00
CA ARG A 36 -15.73 -8.75 -3.17
C ARG A 36 -15.60 -10.22 -2.82
N MET A 37 -14.84 -10.54 -1.79
CA MET A 37 -14.77 -11.87 -1.20
C MET A 37 -16.01 -12.21 -0.37
N GLY A 38 -16.86 -11.24 -0.03
CA GLY A 38 -17.96 -11.41 0.93
C GLY A 38 -17.49 -11.45 2.39
N LEU A 39 -16.34 -10.88 2.69
CA LEU A 39 -15.64 -10.94 3.98
C LEU A 39 -15.45 -9.53 4.56
N CYS A 40 -16.52 -8.74 4.62
CA CYS A 40 -16.49 -7.31 4.96
C CYS A 40 -15.90 -6.99 6.34
N GLU A 41 -15.84 -7.97 7.25
CA GLU A 41 -15.29 -7.80 8.60
C GLU A 41 -13.79 -8.11 8.70
N LEU A 42 -13.19 -8.60 7.61
CA LEU A 42 -11.78 -8.94 7.53
C LEU A 42 -10.94 -7.68 7.28
N TYR A 43 -10.78 -6.90 8.32
CA TYR A 43 -10.02 -5.68 8.24
C TYR A 43 -8.88 -5.68 9.26
N PRO A 44 -7.61 -5.55 8.81
CA PRO A 44 -6.52 -5.34 9.74
C PRO A 44 -6.65 -3.95 10.37
N GLY A 45 -6.69 -3.88 11.70
CA GLY A 45 -6.73 -2.63 12.43
C GLY A 45 -5.48 -1.76 12.17
N GLU A 46 -5.52 -0.53 12.64
CA GLU A 46 -4.38 0.40 12.50
C GLU A 46 -3.10 -0.12 13.17
N GLU A 47 -3.24 -0.91 14.23
CA GLU A 47 -2.13 -1.55 14.94
C GLU A 47 -1.32 -2.48 14.05
N VAL A 48 -1.96 -3.13 13.06
CA VAL A 48 -1.27 -3.99 12.09
C VAL A 48 -0.41 -3.14 11.17
N ILE A 49 -0.96 -2.06 10.62
CA ILE A 49 -0.23 -1.13 9.75
C ILE A 49 0.96 -0.55 10.52
N ALA A 50 0.74 -0.06 11.75
CA ALA A 50 1.79 0.46 12.61
C ALA A 50 2.89 -0.58 12.91
N SER A 51 2.53 -1.86 13.08
CA SER A 51 3.51 -2.93 13.29
C SER A 51 4.37 -3.20 12.06
N LEU A 52 3.82 -3.06 10.86
CA LEU A 52 4.56 -3.17 9.60
C LEU A 52 5.48 -1.96 9.39
N GLU A 53 4.99 -0.76 9.68
CA GLU A 53 5.82 0.46 9.67
C GLU A 53 7.00 0.36 10.65
N ALA A 54 6.79 -0.23 11.83
CA ALA A 54 7.84 -0.43 12.84
C ALA A 54 8.99 -1.32 12.37
N ILE A 55 8.76 -2.17 11.39
CA ILE A 55 9.81 -2.98 10.73
C ILE A 55 10.33 -2.32 9.43
N ASN A 56 10.09 -1.03 9.24
CA ASN A 56 10.43 -0.22 8.06
C ASN A 56 9.67 -0.59 6.78
N MET A 57 8.54 -1.28 6.87
CA MET A 57 7.61 -1.43 5.75
C MET A 57 6.68 -0.21 5.71
N THR A 58 7.16 0.88 5.14
CA THR A 58 6.45 2.16 5.14
C THR A 58 5.73 2.45 3.81
N SER A 59 5.94 1.61 2.79
CA SER A 59 5.32 1.81 1.49
C SER A 59 3.96 1.10 1.42
N GLU A 60 2.95 1.86 1.10
CA GLU A 60 1.57 1.38 0.89
C GLU A 60 1.48 0.37 -0.27
N TRP A 61 2.39 0.51 -1.25
CA TRP A 61 2.51 -0.41 -2.39
C TRP A 61 3.07 -1.78 -2.01
N ASP A 62 3.63 -1.90 -0.81
CA ASP A 62 4.04 -3.17 -0.20
C ASP A 62 3.02 -3.66 0.83
N ILE A 63 2.55 -2.76 1.70
CA ILE A 63 1.63 -3.09 2.80
C ILE A 63 0.36 -3.74 2.25
N THR A 64 -0.29 -3.09 1.29
CA THR A 64 -1.58 -3.56 0.74
C THR A 64 -1.50 -4.96 0.12
N PRO A 65 -0.58 -5.25 -0.82
CA PRO A 65 -0.50 -6.58 -1.42
C PRO A 65 -0.05 -7.67 -0.44
N ILE A 66 0.82 -7.36 0.52
CA ILE A 66 1.25 -8.31 1.55
C ILE A 66 0.10 -8.67 2.49
N LEU A 67 -0.71 -7.70 2.92
CA LEU A 67 -1.89 -7.96 3.74
C LEU A 67 -2.92 -8.80 2.98
N LEU A 68 -3.16 -8.52 1.70
CA LEU A 68 -4.04 -9.36 0.87
C LEU A 68 -3.49 -10.77 0.66
N ALA A 69 -2.18 -10.92 0.44
CA ALA A 69 -1.55 -12.24 0.35
C ALA A 69 -1.76 -13.04 1.64
N SER A 70 -1.61 -12.39 2.81
CA SER A 70 -1.86 -13.02 4.11
C SER A 70 -3.31 -13.47 4.28
N MET A 71 -4.26 -12.69 3.78
CA MET A 71 -5.68 -13.06 3.81
C MET A 71 -5.95 -14.29 2.93
N PHE A 72 -5.43 -14.31 1.70
CA PHE A 72 -5.58 -15.47 0.82
C PHE A 72 -4.87 -16.72 1.35
N GLU A 73 -3.68 -16.57 1.95
CA GLU A 73 -2.99 -17.67 2.62
C GLU A 73 -3.86 -18.30 3.70
N ALA A 74 -4.42 -17.48 4.61
CA ALA A 74 -5.29 -17.95 5.69
C ALA A 74 -6.61 -18.57 5.15
N LEU A 75 -7.13 -18.10 4.02
CA LEU A 75 -8.29 -18.72 3.36
C LEU A 75 -7.94 -20.10 2.79
N LEU A 76 -6.75 -20.26 2.23
CA LEU A 76 -6.26 -21.56 1.76
C LEU A 76 -6.01 -22.53 2.92
N GLU A 77 -5.50 -22.07 4.08
CA GLU A 77 -5.40 -22.90 5.27
C GLU A 77 -6.74 -23.50 5.72
N GLN A 78 -7.82 -22.73 5.59
CA GLN A 78 -9.17 -23.21 5.91
C GLN A 78 -9.77 -24.09 4.81
N ASN A 79 -9.45 -23.83 3.57
CA ASN A 79 -10.01 -24.53 2.40
C ASN A 79 -8.98 -24.73 1.31
N MET A 80 -8.21 -25.79 1.42
CA MET A 80 -7.16 -26.20 0.48
C MET A 80 -7.68 -26.53 -0.93
N SER A 81 -9.01 -26.61 -1.12
CA SER A 81 -9.61 -26.89 -2.44
C SER A 81 -9.85 -25.65 -3.28
N LEU A 82 -9.57 -24.45 -2.76
CA LEU A 82 -9.70 -23.21 -3.53
C LEU A 82 -8.64 -23.19 -4.63
N ASP A 83 -9.07 -23.11 -5.88
CA ASP A 83 -8.20 -22.87 -7.03
C ASP A 83 -8.22 -21.37 -7.35
N LEU A 84 -7.14 -20.67 -6.99
CA LEU A 84 -7.02 -19.22 -7.09
C LEU A 84 -6.24 -18.84 -8.36
N PRO A 85 -6.92 -18.30 -9.38
CA PRO A 85 -6.29 -17.88 -10.65
C PRO A 85 -5.43 -16.61 -10.44
N GLY A 86 -4.64 -16.27 -11.47
CA GLY A 86 -3.82 -15.06 -11.49
C GLY A 86 -4.61 -13.75 -11.65
N ASP A 87 -5.92 -13.80 -11.89
CA ASP A 87 -6.77 -12.61 -11.89
C ASP A 87 -7.35 -12.39 -10.49
N LEU A 88 -6.97 -11.29 -9.86
CA LEU A 88 -7.30 -11.01 -8.47
C LEU A 88 -8.81 -10.84 -8.24
N LEU A 89 -9.56 -10.25 -9.20
CA LEU A 89 -11.01 -10.10 -9.06
C LEU A 89 -11.71 -11.45 -9.18
N THR A 90 -11.27 -12.28 -10.10
CA THR A 90 -11.78 -13.65 -10.24
C THR A 90 -11.48 -14.49 -9.00
N ALA A 91 -10.30 -14.34 -8.39
CA ALA A 91 -9.95 -14.99 -7.13
C ALA A 91 -10.89 -14.56 -5.99
N CYS A 92 -11.19 -13.27 -5.86
CA CYS A 92 -12.17 -12.76 -4.90
C CYS A 92 -13.57 -13.37 -5.11
N GLU A 93 -14.02 -13.48 -6.36
CA GLU A 93 -15.30 -14.10 -6.71
C GLU A 93 -15.35 -15.60 -6.35
N ILE A 94 -14.26 -16.33 -6.52
CA ILE A 94 -14.16 -17.75 -6.14
C ILE A 94 -14.32 -17.87 -4.62
N VAL A 95 -13.61 -17.05 -3.84
CA VAL A 95 -13.74 -17.01 -2.38
C VAL A 95 -15.21 -16.74 -1.98
N ARG A 96 -15.82 -15.74 -2.59
CA ARG A 96 -17.22 -15.39 -2.32
C ARG A 96 -18.18 -16.55 -2.59
N ARG A 97 -18.01 -17.25 -3.71
CA ARG A 97 -18.86 -18.39 -4.08
C ARG A 97 -18.63 -19.61 -3.19
N ALA A 98 -17.43 -19.80 -2.71
CA ALA A 98 -17.12 -20.88 -1.78
C ALA A 98 -17.74 -20.69 -0.39
N SER A 99 -18.28 -19.49 -0.10
CA SER A 99 -18.93 -19.16 1.16
C SER A 99 -18.09 -19.54 2.38
N VAL A 100 -16.76 -19.32 2.28
CA VAL A 100 -15.84 -19.58 3.39
C VAL A 100 -16.08 -18.59 4.52
N ASN A 101 -15.88 -19.06 5.75
CA ASN A 101 -15.92 -18.17 6.90
C ASN A 101 -14.70 -17.22 6.88
N ALA A 102 -14.87 -16.03 7.47
CA ALA A 102 -13.76 -15.13 7.68
C ALA A 102 -12.68 -15.84 8.51
N PRO A 103 -11.42 -15.97 8.02
CA PRO A 103 -10.35 -16.58 8.76
C PRO A 103 -9.99 -15.72 9.97
N ALA A 104 -9.54 -16.35 11.05
CA ALA A 104 -8.85 -15.64 12.11
C ALA A 104 -7.48 -15.23 11.56
N LEU A 105 -7.26 -13.94 11.35
CA LEU A 105 -6.00 -13.42 10.84
C LEU A 105 -5.11 -13.03 12.01
N ASP A 106 -3.94 -13.63 12.06
CA ASP A 106 -2.86 -13.23 12.98
C ASP A 106 -1.73 -12.58 12.19
N PHE A 107 -1.82 -11.28 12.02
CA PHE A 107 -0.79 -10.49 11.34
C PHE A 107 0.49 -10.33 12.18
N SER A 108 0.50 -10.72 13.45
CA SER A 108 1.68 -10.60 14.34
C SER A 108 2.85 -11.47 13.87
N LEU A 109 2.55 -12.50 13.08
CA LEU A 109 3.56 -13.39 12.50
C LEU A 109 4.22 -12.78 11.23
N LEU A 110 3.57 -11.85 10.54
CA LEU A 110 4.11 -11.24 9.33
C LEU A 110 5.50 -10.63 9.53
N PRO A 111 5.74 -9.78 10.54
CA PRO A 111 7.06 -9.24 10.78
C PRO A 111 8.11 -10.34 10.99
N LYS A 112 7.75 -11.44 11.63
CA LYS A 112 8.66 -12.59 11.87
C LYS A 112 8.93 -13.38 10.59
N ASN A 113 7.91 -13.65 9.81
CA ASN A 113 8.01 -14.43 8.57
C ASN A 113 8.71 -13.66 7.45
N LEU A 114 8.52 -12.35 7.43
CA LEU A 114 9.21 -11.45 6.53
C LEU A 114 10.56 -11.00 7.12
N GLY A 115 10.70 -10.99 8.44
CA GLY A 115 11.77 -10.33 9.17
C GLY A 115 13.06 -11.11 9.32
N GLY A 116 14.13 -10.47 9.15
CA GLY A 116 15.52 -10.91 9.21
C GLY A 116 16.32 -10.52 7.98
N ASN A 117 15.66 -10.35 6.84
CA ASN A 117 16.29 -9.99 5.57
C ASN A 117 16.07 -8.53 5.16
N PHE A 118 15.37 -7.74 5.99
CA PHE A 118 14.97 -6.39 5.61
C PHE A 118 16.08 -5.37 5.77
N LYS A 119 16.27 -4.59 4.71
CA LYS A 119 17.11 -3.39 4.71
C LYS A 119 16.23 -2.19 4.33
N PRO A 120 16.47 -1.01 4.90
CA PRO A 120 15.79 0.21 4.48
C PRO A 120 15.88 0.38 2.95
N GLY A 121 14.77 0.73 2.32
CA GLY A 121 14.69 0.94 0.87
C GLY A 121 14.45 -0.32 0.02
N MET A 122 14.22 -1.48 0.64
CA MET A 122 13.80 -2.68 -0.11
C MET A 122 12.33 -2.62 -0.49
N GLU A 123 12.01 -3.23 -1.63
CA GLU A 123 10.63 -3.50 -2.04
C GLU A 123 10.18 -4.81 -1.39
N TYR A 124 9.37 -4.70 -0.35
CA TYR A 124 8.97 -5.83 0.49
C TYR A 124 8.09 -6.84 -0.24
N ALA A 125 7.20 -6.37 -1.13
CA ALA A 125 6.39 -7.27 -1.94
C ALA A 125 7.25 -8.12 -2.88
N SER A 126 8.23 -7.50 -3.55
CA SER A 126 9.21 -8.21 -4.40
C SER A 126 10.03 -9.21 -3.59
N LEU A 127 10.49 -8.81 -2.39
CA LEU A 127 11.22 -9.73 -1.52
C LEU A 127 10.36 -10.91 -1.06
N ALA A 128 9.10 -10.66 -0.67
CA ALA A 128 8.19 -11.73 -0.29
C ALA A 128 7.94 -12.70 -1.45
N PHE A 129 7.81 -12.17 -2.67
CA PHE A 129 7.73 -12.98 -3.88
C PHE A 129 8.98 -13.86 -4.07
N GLU A 130 10.18 -13.28 -3.97
CA GLU A 130 11.44 -14.00 -4.12
C GLU A 130 11.60 -15.11 -3.06
N LEU A 131 11.28 -14.81 -1.80
CA LEU A 131 11.35 -15.79 -0.71
C LEU A 131 10.41 -16.99 -0.94
N ASN A 132 9.22 -16.74 -1.52
CA ASN A 132 8.30 -17.82 -1.87
C ASN A 132 8.78 -18.63 -3.08
N HIS A 133 9.31 -17.97 -4.11
CA HIS A 133 9.60 -18.59 -5.40
C HIS A 133 10.94 -19.34 -5.42
N PHE A 134 11.95 -18.84 -4.71
CA PHE A 134 13.30 -19.38 -4.69
C PHE A 134 13.60 -20.30 -3.51
N GLY A 135 12.56 -20.74 -2.79
CA GLY A 135 12.68 -21.84 -1.83
C GLY A 135 13.33 -21.47 -0.51
N ALA A 136 12.96 -20.33 0.07
CA ALA A 136 13.29 -20.07 1.47
C ALA A 136 12.79 -21.24 2.34
N ALA A 137 13.56 -21.59 3.38
CA ALA A 137 13.19 -22.67 4.30
C ALA A 137 11.81 -22.44 4.96
N ASN A 138 11.41 -21.18 5.11
CA ASN A 138 10.10 -20.76 5.62
C ASN A 138 9.60 -19.59 4.78
N PRO A 139 8.96 -19.86 3.63
CA PRO A 139 8.40 -18.79 2.79
C PRO A 139 7.24 -18.10 3.50
N PRO A 140 7.04 -16.78 3.30
CA PRO A 140 5.95 -16.02 3.93
C PRO A 140 4.55 -16.56 3.61
N PHE A 141 4.34 -17.09 2.40
CA PHE A 141 3.04 -17.54 1.87
C PHE A 141 3.17 -18.93 1.21
N PRO A 142 3.42 -20.00 2.00
CA PRO A 142 3.73 -21.33 1.45
C PRO A 142 2.60 -21.96 0.64
N LEU A 143 1.34 -21.68 0.95
CA LEU A 143 0.20 -22.23 0.22
C LEU A 143 -0.06 -21.46 -1.07
N LEU A 144 0.19 -20.16 -1.10
CA LEU A 144 0.03 -19.35 -2.32
C LEU A 144 1.08 -19.63 -3.38
N VAL A 145 2.20 -20.30 -3.06
CA VAL A 145 3.28 -20.57 -4.01
C VAL A 145 2.81 -21.37 -5.22
N GLU A 146 1.84 -22.26 -5.02
CA GLU A 146 1.25 -23.10 -6.07
C GLU A 146 0.17 -22.35 -6.90
N HIS A 147 -0.17 -21.13 -6.52
CA HIS A 147 -1.23 -20.36 -7.17
C HIS A 147 -0.69 -19.18 -8.00
N PRO A 148 -1.16 -19.01 -9.24
CA PRO A 148 -0.82 -17.85 -10.08
C PRO A 148 -1.15 -16.50 -9.43
N LEU A 149 -2.05 -16.49 -8.42
CA LEU A 149 -2.46 -15.34 -7.66
C LEU A 149 -1.29 -14.65 -6.94
N LEU A 150 -0.29 -15.42 -6.49
CA LEU A 150 0.90 -14.87 -5.85
C LEU A 150 1.59 -13.81 -6.73
N ASN A 151 1.68 -14.10 -8.06
CA ASN A 151 2.26 -13.17 -9.02
C ASN A 151 1.43 -11.89 -9.13
N ALA A 152 0.09 -12.02 -9.19
CA ALA A 152 -0.81 -10.86 -9.30
C ALA A 152 -0.78 -9.96 -8.04
N LEU A 153 -0.48 -10.52 -6.89
CA LEU A 153 -0.37 -9.79 -5.64
C LEU A 153 0.99 -9.12 -5.47
N LEU A 154 2.09 -9.84 -5.70
CA LEU A 154 3.41 -9.42 -5.24
C LEU A 154 4.35 -8.92 -6.35
N LEU A 155 4.05 -9.20 -7.63
CA LEU A 155 4.86 -8.69 -8.73
C LEU A 155 4.37 -7.33 -9.23
N ASN A 156 5.33 -6.50 -9.63
CA ASN A 156 5.08 -5.20 -10.28
C ASN A 156 4.22 -4.24 -9.43
N THR A 157 4.28 -4.33 -8.11
CA THR A 157 3.50 -3.49 -7.19
C THR A 157 3.85 -2.01 -7.32
N ARG A 158 4.98 -1.68 -7.93
CA ARG A 158 5.42 -0.30 -8.23
C ARG A 158 4.93 0.20 -9.59
N SER A 159 4.23 -0.62 -10.37
CA SER A 159 3.71 -0.26 -11.68
C SER A 159 2.21 -0.11 -11.65
N LEU A 160 1.71 1.03 -12.08
CA LEU A 160 0.27 1.29 -12.20
C LEU A 160 -0.40 0.35 -13.20
N ASP A 161 0.34 -0.12 -14.22
CA ASP A 161 -0.17 -1.07 -15.21
C ASP A 161 -0.06 -2.52 -14.73
N GLY A 162 0.83 -2.78 -13.77
CA GLY A 162 1.23 -4.13 -13.38
C GLY A 162 0.41 -4.74 -12.26
N ALA A 163 -0.05 -3.94 -11.30
CA ALA A 163 -0.74 -4.44 -10.11
C ALA A 163 -2.08 -3.76 -9.87
N LEU A 164 -3.13 -4.59 -9.77
CA LEU A 164 -4.48 -4.08 -9.49
C LEU A 164 -4.57 -3.44 -8.10
N THR A 165 -3.85 -3.96 -7.11
CA THR A 165 -3.76 -3.40 -5.77
C THR A 165 -3.30 -1.95 -5.79
N THR A 166 -2.22 -1.67 -6.52
CA THR A 166 -1.68 -0.32 -6.72
C THR A 166 -2.67 0.59 -7.45
N ARG A 167 -3.35 0.10 -8.48
CA ARG A 167 -4.37 0.87 -9.20
C ARG A 167 -5.53 1.25 -8.30
N VAL A 168 -6.06 0.32 -7.51
CA VAL A 168 -7.16 0.58 -6.57
C VAL A 168 -6.72 1.57 -5.50
N PHE A 169 -5.53 1.39 -4.93
CA PHE A 169 -4.95 2.31 -3.96
C PHE A 169 -4.84 3.73 -4.51
N GLN A 170 -4.31 3.89 -5.73
CA GLN A 170 -4.18 5.20 -6.36
C GLN A 170 -5.53 5.86 -6.67
N HIS A 171 -6.59 5.10 -6.92
CA HIS A 171 -7.93 5.66 -7.07
C HIS A 171 -8.41 6.33 -5.78
N PHE A 172 -8.21 5.69 -4.63
CA PHE A 172 -8.56 6.29 -3.34
C PHE A 172 -7.64 7.46 -2.99
N THR A 173 -6.37 7.34 -3.25
CA THR A 173 -5.37 8.37 -2.94
C THR A 173 -5.62 9.65 -3.74
N LEU A 174 -5.69 9.55 -5.06
CA LEU A 174 -5.78 10.70 -5.97
C LEU A 174 -7.21 11.12 -6.29
N GLY A 175 -8.19 10.25 -6.07
CA GLY A 175 -9.51 10.34 -6.65
C GLY A 175 -9.54 9.90 -8.11
N SER A 176 -10.61 9.23 -8.53
CA SER A 176 -10.69 8.55 -9.82
C SER A 176 -10.48 9.48 -11.03
N LYS A 177 -10.99 10.70 -10.96
CA LYS A 177 -10.84 11.68 -12.03
C LYS A 177 -9.39 12.09 -12.22
N ARG A 178 -8.68 12.38 -11.13
CA ARG A 178 -7.28 12.79 -11.18
C ARG A 178 -6.37 11.63 -11.56
N TYR A 179 -6.69 10.42 -11.08
CA TYR A 179 -6.01 9.21 -11.49
C TYR A 179 -6.04 9.04 -13.01
N GLU A 180 -7.23 9.10 -13.64
CA GLU A 180 -7.39 8.97 -15.10
C GLU A 180 -6.61 10.07 -15.86
N GLN A 181 -6.65 11.31 -15.36
CA GLN A 181 -5.92 12.43 -15.97
C GLN A 181 -4.39 12.27 -15.91
N LEU A 182 -3.86 11.77 -14.79
CA LEU A 182 -2.41 11.65 -14.60
C LEU A 182 -1.82 10.41 -15.24
N THR A 183 -2.56 9.31 -15.24
CA THR A 183 -2.04 8.01 -15.70
C THR A 183 -2.43 7.70 -17.15
N GLY A 184 -3.49 8.29 -17.66
CA GLY A 184 -4.09 7.91 -18.95
C GLY A 184 -4.82 6.57 -18.91
N LEU A 185 -4.87 5.89 -17.75
CA LEU A 185 -5.55 4.63 -17.58
C LEU A 185 -7.04 4.85 -17.28
N PRO A 186 -7.94 3.97 -17.74
CA PRO A 186 -9.36 4.08 -17.42
C PRO A 186 -9.57 3.87 -15.92
N ARG A 187 -10.51 4.65 -15.35
CA ARG A 187 -10.92 4.47 -13.98
C ARG A 187 -11.62 3.12 -13.77
N LEU A 188 -11.38 2.52 -12.62
CA LEU A 188 -11.98 1.26 -12.20
C LEU A 188 -13.34 1.47 -11.51
N PHE A 189 -13.48 2.58 -10.78
CA PHE A 189 -14.68 3.01 -10.04
C PHE A 189 -14.59 4.51 -9.77
N ASP A 190 -15.64 5.10 -9.22
CA ASP A 190 -15.64 6.51 -8.83
C ASP A 190 -15.27 6.64 -7.34
N SER A 191 -14.29 7.50 -7.04
CA SER A 191 -13.89 7.89 -5.69
C SER A 191 -13.40 9.33 -5.64
N ASP A 192 -13.58 9.98 -4.49
CA ASP A 192 -12.94 11.24 -4.17
C ASP A 192 -11.47 11.01 -3.77
N SER A 193 -10.66 12.05 -3.85
CA SER A 193 -9.28 12.01 -3.37
C SER A 193 -9.23 12.03 -1.84
N TYR A 194 -8.62 11.02 -1.25
CA TYR A 194 -8.42 10.98 0.21
C TYR A 194 -7.34 11.93 0.67
N LEU A 195 -6.31 12.19 -0.15
CA LEU A 195 -5.32 13.22 0.16
C LEU A 195 -5.98 14.60 0.26
N GLU A 196 -6.81 14.97 -0.72
CA GLU A 196 -7.49 16.28 -0.71
C GLU A 196 -8.51 16.40 0.42
N LYS A 197 -9.11 15.28 0.85
CA LYS A 197 -10.22 15.27 1.81
C LYS A 197 -9.75 15.14 3.25
N HIS A 198 -8.66 14.44 3.50
CA HIS A 198 -8.28 14.02 4.85
C HIS A 198 -6.91 14.51 5.31
N ASP A 199 -5.98 14.78 4.38
CA ASP A 199 -4.68 15.31 4.76
C ASP A 199 -4.79 16.70 5.35
N GLN A 200 -3.99 16.93 6.38
CA GLN A 200 -3.97 18.20 7.10
C GLN A 200 -2.62 18.89 6.94
N LEU A 201 -2.67 20.16 6.57
CA LEU A 201 -1.46 20.98 6.51
C LEU A 201 -1.02 21.33 7.93
N LEU A 202 0.15 20.85 8.34
CA LEU A 202 0.74 21.11 9.66
C LEU A 202 1.39 22.50 9.75
N LEU A 203 1.66 23.13 8.60
CA LEU A 203 2.29 24.43 8.54
C LEU A 203 1.33 25.54 8.98
N SER A 204 1.69 26.29 10.01
CA SER A 204 0.91 27.46 10.38
C SER A 204 0.90 28.52 9.27
N SER A 205 -0.16 29.34 9.19
CA SER A 205 -0.22 30.42 8.19
C SER A 205 0.98 31.36 8.29
N ALA A 206 1.42 31.70 9.50
CA ALA A 206 2.59 32.56 9.73
C ALA A 206 3.88 31.92 9.20
N ALA A 207 4.10 30.62 9.43
CA ALA A 207 5.27 29.91 8.90
C ALA A 207 5.24 29.82 7.36
N ARG A 208 4.07 29.55 6.79
CA ARG A 208 3.87 29.55 5.34
C ARG A 208 4.18 30.91 4.72
N ASP A 209 3.67 31.99 5.30
CA ASP A 209 3.86 33.34 4.78
C ASP A 209 5.34 33.76 4.87
N LEU A 210 6.03 33.37 5.95
CA LEU A 210 7.47 33.57 6.11
C LEU A 210 8.28 32.83 5.03
N LEU A 211 7.97 31.56 4.77
CA LEU A 211 8.62 30.77 3.72
C LEU A 211 8.38 31.39 2.34
N LEU A 212 7.15 31.83 2.04
CA LEU A 212 6.83 32.48 0.78
C LEU A 212 7.54 33.81 0.61
N GLU A 213 7.71 34.60 1.67
CA GLU A 213 8.47 35.84 1.64
C GLU A 213 9.93 35.59 1.33
N HIS A 214 10.55 34.62 2.01
CA HIS A 214 11.95 34.24 1.76
C HIS A 214 12.15 33.68 0.34
N TRP A 215 11.20 32.89 -0.16
CA TRP A 215 11.21 32.39 -1.53
C TRP A 215 11.15 33.53 -2.56
N LYS A 216 10.15 34.42 -2.41
CA LYS A 216 9.96 35.57 -3.31
C LYS A 216 11.17 36.52 -3.31
N SER A 217 11.82 36.70 -2.17
CA SER A 217 13.03 37.50 -2.05
C SER A 217 14.29 36.81 -2.63
N ARG A 218 14.18 35.60 -3.15
CA ARG A 218 15.28 34.76 -3.67
C ARG A 218 16.38 34.49 -2.64
N LYS A 219 16.09 34.56 -1.37
CA LYS A 219 17.01 34.25 -0.27
C LYS A 219 17.07 32.75 0.04
N LEU A 220 16.16 31.97 -0.51
CA LEU A 220 16.08 30.52 -0.35
C LEU A 220 15.96 29.84 -1.71
N GLY A 221 16.73 28.77 -1.91
CA GLY A 221 16.40 27.73 -2.86
C GLY A 221 15.69 26.60 -2.09
N ALA A 222 14.57 26.13 -2.59
CA ALA A 222 13.84 25.02 -1.97
C ALA A 222 13.61 23.91 -3.00
N ALA A 223 13.79 22.68 -2.57
CA ALA A 223 13.32 21.50 -3.28
C ALA A 223 12.36 20.76 -2.35
N ILE A 224 11.23 20.31 -2.90
CA ILE A 224 10.25 19.48 -2.20
C ILE A 224 10.43 18.05 -2.73
N TYR A 225 10.56 17.10 -1.84
CA TYR A 225 10.62 15.68 -2.13
C TYR A 225 9.24 15.07 -1.99
#